data_8082be1acd0b996d45463d2ff5bfb692
#
_entry.id   8082be1acd0b996d45463d2ff5bfb692
#
_cell.length_a   1.000
_cell.length_b   1.000
_cell.length_c   1.000
_cell.angle_alpha   90.00
_cell.angle_beta   90.00
_cell.angle_gamma   90.00
#
_symmetry.space_group_name_H-M   'P 1'
#
loop_
_entity.id
_entity.type
_entity.pdbx_description
1 polymer ?
#
loop_
_entity_poly.entity_id
_entity_poly.type
_entity_poly.pdbx_seq_one_letter_code
_entity_poly.pdbx_strand_id
1 'polypeptide(L)'
;MLKKSILLCFTCLCCLMAWGQSKDYAHFQALLKQKDTAALRKFIPQWEQRAGQSGDIYAAWCNLLLMEARHEVLQLSADTAVNNGLLLTDSTGNKAGSITDQVYYDAKTMHKLYQKFAEGLAKHPDRLDLWFGKIHVQLLENHSKEAVETIKQVIDRSVINHQKWLWTNDKSTPSAPEEFFFSTLQDYFRQLYDAQEDDVNMSFVDHVLKNYPKNIYFLNNKAALLSVKGEKQEALKVLLQLYQLAPDDDIVVANIATLSKETGNKKQAAEFYKKLLKSTNEDIRNEAKHELGVKD
;
A
#
# COMPACT_ATOMS: atom_id res chain seq x y z
N MET A 1 -0.04 19.51 -11.23
CA MET A 1 -0.54 19.08 -9.90
C MET A 1 0.66 18.58 -9.12
N LEU A 2 1.03 19.24 -8.01
CA LEU A 2 2.15 18.82 -7.17
C LEU A 2 1.89 17.41 -6.66
N LYS A 3 2.65 16.42 -7.14
CA LYS A 3 2.83 15.18 -6.40
C LYS A 3 3.56 15.55 -5.11
N LYS A 4 2.80 15.85 -4.05
CA LYS A 4 3.34 15.91 -2.71
C LYS A 4 3.90 14.51 -2.46
N SER A 5 5.23 14.41 -2.43
CA SER A 5 5.94 13.29 -1.84
C SER A 5 5.39 13.15 -0.43
N ILE A 6 4.42 12.26 -0.25
CA ILE A 6 3.92 11.89 1.05
C ILE A 6 5.07 11.12 1.67
N LEU A 7 5.90 11.85 2.42
CA LEU A 7 6.72 11.30 3.46
C LEU A 7 5.71 10.70 4.45
N LEU A 8 5.29 9.45 4.21
CA LEU A 8 4.56 8.68 5.21
C LEU A 8 5.58 8.36 6.30
N CYS A 9 5.91 9.40 7.08
CA CYS A 9 6.31 9.14 8.44
C CYS A 9 5.30 8.15 8.99
N PHE A 10 5.75 7.15 9.70
CA PHE A 10 5.00 6.25 10.56
C PHE A 10 4.18 7.04 11.63
N THR A 11 3.69 8.21 11.27
CA THR A 11 2.84 9.09 12.04
C THR A 11 1.49 9.17 11.35
N CYS A 12 0.89 8.00 11.07
CA CYS A 12 -0.50 8.01 10.63
C CYS A 12 -1.38 8.08 11.87
N LEU A 13 -2.09 9.18 11.98
CA LEU A 13 -3.31 9.37 12.77
C LEU A 13 -3.22 8.96 14.24
N CYS A 14 -2.40 9.65 15.05
CA CYS A 14 -2.57 9.69 16.50
C CYS A 14 -3.63 10.75 16.85
N CYS A 15 -4.91 10.44 16.63
CA CYS A 15 -6.01 11.11 17.32
C CYS A 15 -6.44 10.27 18.52
N LEU A 16 -6.00 10.75 19.72
CA LEU A 16 -6.70 10.60 21.00
C LEU A 16 -6.92 9.18 21.54
N MET A 17 -5.85 8.53 22.06
CA MET A 17 -5.94 7.75 23.30
C MET A 17 -4.64 7.95 24.09
N ALA A 18 -4.52 9.02 24.82
CA ALA A 18 -3.40 9.31 25.72
C ALA A 18 -3.53 8.54 27.03
N TRP A 19 -3.35 7.22 26.99
CA TRP A 19 -3.23 6.43 28.20
C TRP A 19 -2.10 5.39 28.00
N GLY A 20 -0.92 5.69 28.56
CA GLY A 20 0.13 4.71 28.79
C GLY A 20 1.21 4.58 27.71
N GLN A 21 1.50 5.60 26.91
CA GLN A 21 2.78 5.61 26.18
C GLN A 21 3.93 5.71 27.19
N SER A 22 4.97 4.89 27.00
CA SER A 22 6.18 5.08 27.80
C SER A 22 6.77 6.48 27.53
N LYS A 23 7.36 7.10 28.56
CA LYS A 23 8.02 8.41 28.38
C LYS A 23 9.09 8.36 27.29
N ASP A 24 9.78 7.24 27.17
CA ASP A 24 10.81 7.03 26.16
C ASP A 24 10.23 6.98 24.76
N TYR A 25 9.08 6.32 24.54
CA TYR A 25 8.41 6.28 23.24
C TYR A 25 7.90 7.67 22.82
N ALA A 26 7.31 8.44 23.75
CA ALA A 26 6.88 9.81 23.48
C ALA A 26 8.06 10.72 23.11
N HIS A 27 9.18 10.56 23.79
CA HIS A 27 10.41 11.31 23.48
C HIS A 27 10.98 10.91 22.11
N PHE A 28 11.03 9.61 21.80
CA PHE A 28 11.39 9.11 20.47
C PHE A 28 10.54 9.75 19.37
N GLN A 29 9.21 9.75 19.52
CA GLN A 29 8.32 10.36 18.55
C GLN A 29 8.56 11.86 18.36
N ALA A 30 8.86 12.59 19.44
CA ALA A 30 9.18 14.01 19.35
C ALA A 30 10.45 14.24 18.52
N LEU A 31 11.51 13.46 18.75
CA LEU A 31 12.76 13.54 17.99
C LEU A 31 12.56 13.13 16.52
N LEU A 32 11.77 12.09 16.26
CA LEU A 32 11.44 11.64 14.92
C LEU A 32 10.70 12.73 14.12
N LYS A 33 9.73 13.40 14.76
CA LYS A 33 8.99 14.51 14.16
C LYS A 33 9.89 15.70 13.82
N GLN A 34 10.91 15.96 14.66
CA GLN A 34 11.91 17.01 14.44
C GLN A 34 12.95 16.61 13.39
N LYS A 35 12.96 15.34 12.96
CA LYS A 35 13.98 14.74 12.08
C LYS A 35 15.41 14.90 12.65
N ASP A 36 15.56 14.93 13.97
CA ASP A 36 16.85 15.06 14.64
C ASP A 36 17.55 13.71 14.74
N THR A 37 18.22 13.33 13.66
CA THR A 37 18.96 12.06 13.56
C THR A 37 20.10 12.00 14.58
N ALA A 38 20.76 13.13 14.91
CA ALA A 38 21.85 13.18 15.88
C ALA A 38 21.34 12.90 17.30
N ALA A 39 20.20 13.47 17.68
CA ALA A 39 19.57 13.19 18.97
C ALA A 39 19.04 11.76 19.03
N LEU A 40 18.38 11.26 17.97
CA LEU A 40 17.92 9.87 17.87
C LEU A 40 19.09 8.87 18.03
N ARG A 41 20.23 9.13 17.38
CA ARG A 41 21.44 8.29 17.45
C ARG A 41 21.99 8.18 18.89
N LYS A 42 21.84 9.22 19.70
CA LYS A 42 22.23 9.23 21.11
C LYS A 42 21.17 8.59 22.02
N PHE A 43 19.90 8.84 21.71
CA PHE A 43 18.77 8.42 22.55
C PHE A 43 18.46 6.93 22.45
N ILE A 44 18.40 6.36 21.23
CA ILE A 44 17.97 4.98 21.02
C ILE A 44 18.83 3.97 21.81
N PRO A 45 20.17 4.02 21.83
CA PRO A 45 20.97 3.10 22.62
C PRO A 45 20.69 3.18 24.14
N GLN A 46 20.43 4.37 24.66
CA GLN A 46 20.08 4.58 26.06
C GLN A 46 18.69 4.01 26.37
N TRP A 47 17.76 4.16 25.46
CA TRP A 47 16.43 3.58 25.57
C TRP A 47 16.50 2.04 25.50
N GLU A 48 17.29 1.49 24.58
CA GLU A 48 17.52 0.05 24.44
C GLU A 48 18.10 -0.57 25.74
N GLN A 49 19.03 0.12 26.41
CA GLN A 49 19.58 -0.32 27.72
C GLN A 49 18.48 -0.41 28.79
N ARG A 50 17.48 0.48 28.78
CA ARG A 50 16.38 0.49 29.75
C ARG A 50 15.25 -0.48 29.40
N ALA A 51 14.89 -0.55 28.13
CA ALA A 51 13.72 -1.26 27.64
C ALA A 51 14.06 -2.66 27.09
N GLY A 52 15.33 -3.02 26.99
CA GLY A 52 15.78 -4.25 26.34
C GLY A 52 15.49 -4.23 24.85
N GLN A 53 15.36 -5.41 24.27
CA GLN A 53 15.14 -5.61 22.84
C GLN A 53 13.63 -5.68 22.51
N SER A 54 12.86 -4.69 22.93
CA SER A 54 11.43 -4.61 22.63
C SER A 54 11.18 -4.30 21.15
N GLY A 55 9.96 -4.58 20.67
CA GLY A 55 9.57 -4.27 19.29
C GLY A 55 9.72 -2.78 18.95
N ASP A 56 9.49 -1.89 19.92
CA ASP A 56 9.65 -0.45 19.73
C ASP A 56 11.09 -0.03 19.49
N ILE A 57 12.06 -0.72 20.10
CA ILE A 57 13.49 -0.45 19.85
C ILE A 57 13.88 -0.81 18.43
N TYR A 58 13.39 -1.95 17.91
CA TYR A 58 13.62 -2.32 16.52
C TYR A 58 12.98 -1.32 15.55
N ALA A 59 11.73 -0.90 15.82
CA ALA A 59 11.08 0.12 15.03
C ALA A 59 11.83 1.46 15.07
N ALA A 60 12.36 1.85 16.25
CA ALA A 60 13.15 3.09 16.41
C ALA A 60 14.45 3.03 15.59
N TRP A 61 15.19 1.93 15.65
CA TRP A 61 16.39 1.75 14.83
C TRP A 61 16.07 1.77 13.34
N CYS A 62 14.98 1.10 12.91
CA CYS A 62 14.58 1.10 11.51
C CYS A 62 14.25 2.52 11.00
N ASN A 63 13.50 3.31 11.79
CA ASN A 63 13.21 4.69 11.43
C ASN A 63 14.49 5.55 11.32
N LEU A 64 15.40 5.46 12.29
CA LEU A 64 16.65 6.20 12.25
C LEU A 64 17.50 5.82 11.03
N LEU A 65 17.68 4.51 10.78
CA LEU A 65 18.49 4.04 9.67
C LEU A 65 17.90 4.46 8.31
N LEU A 66 16.57 4.43 8.17
CA LEU A 66 15.93 4.93 6.95
C LEU A 66 16.17 6.43 6.73
N MET A 67 16.07 7.24 7.80
CA MET A 67 16.36 8.68 7.73
C MET A 67 17.81 8.95 7.36
N GLU A 68 18.75 8.18 7.90
CA GLU A 68 20.18 8.32 7.61
C GLU A 68 20.57 7.82 6.23
N ALA A 69 19.86 6.81 5.72
CA ALA A 69 20.11 6.28 4.37
C ALA A 69 19.61 7.21 3.28
N ARG A 70 18.58 8.00 3.55
CA ARG A 70 17.90 8.84 2.57
C ARG A 70 18.67 10.14 2.32
N HIS A 71 19.06 10.35 1.08
CA HIS A 71 19.74 11.57 0.64
C HIS A 71 18.95 12.22 -0.49
N GLU A 72 18.86 13.55 -0.43
CA GLU A 72 18.31 14.39 -1.48
C GLU A 72 19.46 15.12 -2.17
N VAL A 73 19.51 15.05 -3.48
CA VAL A 73 20.51 15.75 -4.29
C VAL A 73 19.83 16.48 -5.44
N LEU A 74 20.40 17.62 -5.80
CA LEU A 74 20.01 18.34 -7.00
C LEU A 74 20.78 17.74 -8.18
N GLN A 75 20.05 17.21 -9.15
CA GLN A 75 20.62 16.69 -10.39
C GLN A 75 20.48 17.73 -11.51
N LEU A 76 21.62 18.09 -12.10
CA LEU A 76 21.65 18.85 -13.34
C LEU A 76 21.57 17.88 -14.53
N SER A 77 20.66 18.12 -15.44
CA SER A 77 20.46 17.29 -16.64
C SER A 77 20.38 18.19 -17.89
N ALA A 78 20.84 17.68 -19.01
CA ALA A 78 20.60 18.27 -20.32
C ALA A 78 19.15 18.03 -20.83
N ASP A 79 18.38 17.18 -20.14
CA ASP A 79 16.97 16.95 -20.48
C ASP A 79 16.15 18.19 -20.15
N THR A 80 15.37 18.63 -21.15
CA THR A 80 14.48 19.79 -21.06
C THR A 80 13.01 19.40 -20.92
N ALA A 81 12.68 18.10 -20.99
CA ALA A 81 11.33 17.56 -20.87
C ALA A 81 11.05 17.07 -19.44
N VAL A 82 11.13 17.97 -18.46
CA VAL A 82 10.91 17.62 -17.05
C VAL A 82 9.53 18.04 -16.57
N ASN A 83 8.84 17.11 -15.91
CA ASN A 83 7.54 17.37 -15.28
C ASN A 83 7.66 18.05 -13.90
N ASN A 84 8.76 17.79 -13.19
CA ASN A 84 9.07 18.38 -11.88
C ASN A 84 10.53 18.83 -11.88
N GLY A 85 10.77 20.12 -11.78
CA GLY A 85 12.12 20.69 -11.76
C GLY A 85 12.17 22.12 -12.25
N LEU A 86 13.34 22.72 -12.15
CA LEU A 86 13.62 24.06 -12.71
C LEU A 86 14.18 23.88 -14.12
N LEU A 87 13.51 24.48 -15.09
CA LEU A 87 14.02 24.52 -16.46
C LEU A 87 15.10 25.61 -16.57
N LEU A 88 16.24 25.25 -17.12
CA LEU A 88 17.34 26.17 -17.40
C LEU A 88 17.22 26.67 -18.83
N THR A 89 17.45 27.97 -19.01
CA THR A 89 17.54 28.59 -20.33
C THR A 89 18.91 29.22 -20.54
N ASP A 90 19.36 29.24 -21.78
CA ASP A 90 20.57 29.95 -22.18
C ASP A 90 20.32 31.48 -22.25
N SER A 91 21.36 32.25 -22.55
CA SER A 91 21.26 33.73 -22.69
C SER A 91 20.35 34.21 -23.78
N THR A 92 19.93 33.33 -24.70
CA THR A 92 19.03 33.62 -25.81
C THR A 92 17.59 33.16 -25.55
N GLY A 93 17.34 32.53 -24.35
CA GLY A 93 16.03 32.07 -23.92
C GLY A 93 15.68 30.64 -24.39
N ASN A 94 16.61 29.93 -25.02
CA ASN A 94 16.39 28.54 -25.41
C ASN A 94 16.58 27.62 -24.20
N LYS A 95 15.80 26.52 -24.19
CA LYS A 95 15.93 25.49 -23.14
C LYS A 95 17.31 24.83 -23.23
N ALA A 96 18.09 24.87 -22.15
CA ALA A 96 19.46 24.38 -22.07
C ALA A 96 19.63 23.17 -21.14
N GLY A 97 18.65 22.89 -20.29
CA GLY A 97 18.67 21.79 -19.35
C GLY A 97 17.67 21.94 -18.23
N SER A 98 17.80 21.13 -17.20
CA SER A 98 16.94 21.17 -16.01
C SER A 98 17.70 20.83 -14.72
N ILE A 99 17.15 21.30 -13.61
CA ILE A 99 17.56 20.90 -12.26
C ILE A 99 16.36 20.18 -11.64
N THR A 100 16.57 18.96 -11.20
CA THR A 100 15.56 18.12 -10.54
C THR A 100 16.05 17.63 -9.18
N ASP A 101 15.13 17.47 -8.24
CA ASP A 101 15.41 16.77 -6.98
C ASP A 101 15.46 15.26 -7.23
N GLN A 102 16.54 14.63 -6.78
CA GLN A 102 16.69 13.18 -6.79
C GLN A 102 16.85 12.65 -5.37
N VAL A 103 16.16 11.55 -5.06
CA VAL A 103 16.32 10.84 -3.80
C VAL A 103 17.07 9.54 -4.08
N TYR A 104 18.13 9.30 -3.32
CA TYR A 104 18.78 7.99 -3.30
C TYR A 104 18.97 7.51 -1.86
N TYR A 105 19.14 6.21 -1.71
CA TYR A 105 19.38 5.57 -0.42
C TYR A 105 20.79 4.97 -0.37
N ASP A 106 21.56 5.28 0.69
CA ASP A 106 22.88 4.70 0.91
C ASP A 106 22.79 3.18 1.14
N ALA A 107 23.37 2.41 0.24
CA ALA A 107 23.24 0.95 0.23
C ALA A 107 23.78 0.27 1.50
N LYS A 108 24.85 0.82 2.13
CA LYS A 108 25.42 0.25 3.36
C LYS A 108 24.47 0.46 4.54
N THR A 109 23.85 1.62 4.62
CA THR A 109 22.86 1.94 5.67
C THR A 109 21.57 1.16 5.44
N MET A 110 21.12 1.03 4.19
CA MET A 110 19.97 0.19 3.83
C MET A 110 20.18 -1.28 4.20
N HIS A 111 21.37 -1.83 3.97
CA HIS A 111 21.68 -3.18 4.43
C HIS A 111 21.52 -3.36 5.95
N LYS A 112 22.00 -2.39 6.74
CA LYS A 112 21.80 -2.41 8.21
C LYS A 112 20.32 -2.30 8.58
N LEU A 113 19.55 -1.49 7.86
CA LEU A 113 18.10 -1.36 8.04
C LEU A 113 17.40 -2.69 7.86
N TYR A 114 17.69 -3.42 6.76
CA TYR A 114 17.10 -4.74 6.51
C TYR A 114 17.53 -5.78 7.54
N GLN A 115 18.77 -5.72 8.04
CA GLN A 115 19.21 -6.55 9.17
C GLN A 115 18.38 -6.26 10.42
N LYS A 116 18.10 -4.98 10.73
CA LYS A 116 17.27 -4.60 11.88
C LYS A 116 15.81 -5.06 11.74
N PHE A 117 15.22 -4.99 10.55
CA PHE A 117 13.92 -5.59 10.29
C PHE A 117 13.95 -7.11 10.51
N ALA A 118 14.96 -7.82 10.00
CA ALA A 118 15.07 -9.26 10.16
C ALA A 118 15.21 -9.66 11.63
N GLU A 119 16.08 -8.99 12.40
CA GLU A 119 16.26 -9.21 13.85
C GLU A 119 14.95 -8.95 14.61
N GLY A 120 14.29 -7.82 14.31
CA GLY A 120 13.04 -7.42 14.95
C GLY A 120 11.91 -8.42 14.70
N LEU A 121 11.71 -8.82 13.44
CA LEU A 121 10.67 -9.77 13.05
C LEU A 121 10.93 -11.20 13.58
N ALA A 122 12.20 -11.60 13.71
CA ALA A 122 12.54 -12.89 14.33
C ALA A 122 12.14 -12.95 15.81
N LYS A 123 12.26 -11.84 16.56
CA LYS A 123 11.93 -11.75 17.98
C LYS A 123 10.48 -11.36 18.26
N HIS A 124 9.91 -10.54 17.39
CA HIS A 124 8.58 -9.97 17.53
C HIS A 124 7.74 -10.21 16.27
N PRO A 125 7.46 -11.49 15.91
CA PRO A 125 6.81 -11.82 14.63
C PRO A 125 5.37 -11.31 14.53
N ASP A 126 4.75 -10.90 15.63
CA ASP A 126 3.39 -10.36 15.66
C ASP A 126 3.34 -8.82 15.65
N ARG A 127 4.50 -8.15 15.57
CA ARG A 127 4.60 -6.69 15.41
C ARG A 127 4.35 -6.29 13.96
N LEU A 128 3.10 -5.95 13.66
CA LEU A 128 2.64 -5.63 12.30
C LEU A 128 3.32 -4.38 11.72
N ASP A 129 3.65 -3.40 12.58
CA ASP A 129 4.39 -2.21 12.19
C ASP A 129 5.79 -2.50 11.63
N LEU A 130 6.47 -3.55 12.12
CA LEU A 130 7.76 -3.98 11.56
C LEU A 130 7.58 -4.62 10.16
N TRP A 131 6.54 -5.44 9.98
CA TRP A 131 6.21 -6.02 8.68
C TRP A 131 5.89 -4.92 7.66
N PHE A 132 4.97 -4.04 7.99
CA PHE A 132 4.55 -2.97 7.09
C PHE A 132 5.66 -1.96 6.83
N GLY A 133 6.51 -1.68 7.84
CA GLY A 133 7.70 -0.86 7.67
C GLY A 133 8.68 -1.45 6.67
N LYS A 134 8.95 -2.77 6.74
CA LYS A 134 9.83 -3.46 5.78
C LYS A 134 9.26 -3.42 4.37
N ILE A 135 7.97 -3.73 4.20
CA ILE A 135 7.29 -3.69 2.89
C ILE A 135 7.35 -2.27 2.30
N HIS A 136 7.04 -1.27 3.12
CA HIS A 136 7.09 0.12 2.69
C HIS A 136 8.47 0.54 2.17
N VAL A 137 9.53 0.17 2.88
CA VAL A 137 10.92 0.46 2.48
C VAL A 137 11.26 -0.25 1.16
N GLN A 138 10.86 -1.50 0.99
CA GLN A 138 11.07 -2.25 -0.25
C GLN A 138 10.37 -1.58 -1.45
N LEU A 139 9.13 -1.11 -1.25
CA LEU A 139 8.39 -0.37 -2.29
C LEU A 139 9.01 1.01 -2.58
N LEU A 140 9.55 1.72 -1.58
CA LEU A 140 10.28 2.97 -1.78
C LEU A 140 11.52 2.79 -2.66
N GLU A 141 12.20 1.65 -2.60
CA GLU A 141 13.35 1.30 -3.43
C GLU A 141 12.95 0.67 -4.77
N ASN A 142 11.66 0.59 -5.10
CA ASN A 142 11.12 -0.12 -6.26
C ASN A 142 11.47 -1.62 -6.30
N HIS A 143 11.65 -2.24 -5.14
CA HIS A 143 11.88 -3.66 -4.97
C HIS A 143 10.56 -4.42 -4.86
N SER A 144 9.71 -4.32 -5.88
CA SER A 144 8.32 -4.84 -5.87
C SER A 144 8.25 -6.34 -5.62
N LYS A 145 9.19 -7.13 -6.16
CA LYS A 145 9.23 -8.58 -5.96
C LYS A 145 9.51 -8.95 -4.51
N GLU A 146 10.51 -8.32 -3.90
CA GLU A 146 10.88 -8.52 -2.51
C GLU A 146 9.77 -8.04 -1.56
N ALA A 147 9.11 -6.94 -1.90
CA ALA A 147 7.95 -6.44 -1.16
C ALA A 147 6.82 -7.47 -1.16
N VAL A 148 6.49 -8.05 -2.32
CA VAL A 148 5.43 -9.06 -2.42
C VAL A 148 5.82 -10.35 -1.67
N GLU A 149 7.07 -10.78 -1.69
CA GLU A 149 7.50 -11.91 -0.87
C GLU A 149 7.37 -11.61 0.64
N THR A 150 7.65 -10.38 1.07
CA THR A 150 7.41 -9.97 2.47
C THR A 150 5.90 -9.89 2.78
N ILE A 151 5.07 -9.42 1.84
CA ILE A 151 3.61 -9.43 1.96
C ILE A 151 3.08 -10.87 2.12
N LYS A 152 3.56 -11.82 1.35
CA LYS A 152 3.17 -13.24 1.50
C LYS A 152 3.53 -13.78 2.89
N GLN A 153 4.71 -13.45 3.40
CA GLN A 153 5.13 -13.87 4.75
C GLN A 153 4.22 -13.30 5.85
N VAL A 154 3.84 -12.02 5.76
CA VAL A 154 2.91 -11.43 6.74
C VAL A 154 1.50 -11.99 6.62
N ILE A 155 1.04 -12.35 5.42
CA ILE A 155 -0.23 -13.06 5.21
C ILE A 155 -0.19 -14.45 5.85
N ASP A 156 0.88 -15.22 5.66
CA ASP A 156 1.04 -16.52 6.30
C ASP A 156 1.08 -16.38 7.83
N ARG A 157 1.76 -15.36 8.33
CA ARG A 157 1.77 -15.05 9.78
C ARG A 157 0.39 -14.69 10.29
N SER A 158 -0.42 -13.96 9.52
CA SER A 158 -1.78 -13.58 9.91
C SER A 158 -2.72 -14.77 10.15
N VAL A 159 -2.51 -15.86 9.42
CA VAL A 159 -3.21 -17.13 9.64
C VAL A 159 -2.76 -17.78 10.94
N ILE A 160 -1.45 -17.81 11.18
CA ILE A 160 -0.86 -18.45 12.37
C ILE A 160 -1.25 -17.73 13.67
N ASN A 161 -1.22 -16.39 13.67
CA ASN A 161 -1.54 -15.60 14.85
C ASN A 161 -3.04 -15.25 14.98
N HIS A 162 -3.87 -15.71 14.02
CA HIS A 162 -5.32 -15.45 14.00
C HIS A 162 -5.65 -13.94 14.05
N GLN A 163 -4.91 -13.11 13.28
CA GLN A 163 -5.04 -11.65 13.26
C GLN A 163 -4.78 -10.95 14.62
N LYS A 164 -4.11 -11.62 15.55
CA LYS A 164 -3.73 -11.05 16.86
C LYS A 164 -2.45 -10.24 16.72
N TRP A 165 -2.57 -9.11 16.06
CA TRP A 165 -1.45 -8.24 15.80
C TRP A 165 -1.15 -7.29 16.95
N LEU A 166 0.12 -7.03 17.14
CA LEU A 166 0.64 -5.97 17.99
C LEU A 166 1.10 -4.80 17.12
N TRP A 167 0.98 -3.61 17.67
CA TRP A 167 1.45 -2.36 17.12
C TRP A 167 2.41 -1.68 18.09
N THR A 168 2.68 -0.41 17.90
CA THR A 168 3.57 0.36 18.78
C THR A 168 3.19 0.23 20.26
N ASN A 169 4.18 0.17 21.15
CA ASN A 169 4.04 -0.11 22.59
C ASN A 169 3.33 -1.44 22.90
N ASP A 170 3.46 -2.44 22.02
CA ASP A 170 2.80 -3.74 22.12
C ASP A 170 1.28 -3.64 22.31
N LYS A 171 0.67 -2.54 21.84
CA LYS A 171 -0.77 -2.35 21.84
C LYS A 171 -1.39 -3.00 20.61
N SER A 172 -2.73 -3.07 20.62
CA SER A 172 -3.49 -3.44 19.42
C SER A 172 -3.29 -2.41 18.31
N THR A 173 -3.61 -2.80 17.08
CA THR A 173 -3.66 -1.94 15.89
C THR A 173 -4.58 -0.73 16.08
N PRO A 174 -4.42 0.37 15.29
CA PRO A 174 -5.22 1.60 15.40
C PRO A 174 -6.72 1.41 15.18
N SER A 175 -7.12 0.42 14.39
CA SER A 175 -8.52 0.00 14.21
C SER A 175 -8.65 -1.52 14.45
N ALA A 176 -9.80 -2.10 14.16
CA ALA A 176 -9.98 -3.56 14.24
C ALA A 176 -8.86 -4.26 13.46
N PRO A 177 -8.14 -5.24 14.06
CA PRO A 177 -6.92 -5.78 13.47
C PRO A 177 -7.07 -6.31 12.05
N GLU A 178 -8.16 -7.01 11.77
CA GLU A 178 -8.44 -7.55 10.44
C GLU A 178 -8.72 -6.45 9.42
N GLU A 179 -9.50 -5.44 9.77
CA GLU A 179 -9.79 -4.29 8.92
C GLU A 179 -8.52 -3.50 8.62
N PHE A 180 -7.71 -3.20 9.64
CA PHE A 180 -6.45 -2.50 9.49
C PHE A 180 -5.46 -3.27 8.61
N PHE A 181 -5.38 -4.59 8.79
CA PHE A 181 -4.53 -5.46 8.00
C PHE A 181 -4.91 -5.41 6.51
N PHE A 182 -6.17 -5.71 6.19
CA PHE A 182 -6.61 -5.77 4.79
C PHE A 182 -6.67 -4.39 4.13
N SER A 183 -7.01 -3.32 4.83
CA SER A 183 -6.97 -1.97 4.26
C SER A 183 -5.54 -1.56 3.86
N THR A 184 -4.55 -1.90 4.68
CA THR A 184 -3.14 -1.65 4.35
C THR A 184 -2.68 -2.52 3.16
N LEU A 185 -3.11 -3.77 3.08
CA LEU A 185 -2.83 -4.62 1.93
C LEU A 185 -3.48 -4.06 0.63
N GLN A 186 -4.65 -3.43 0.73
CA GLN A 186 -5.27 -2.72 -0.40
C GLN A 186 -4.44 -1.51 -0.86
N ASP A 187 -3.80 -0.80 0.07
CA ASP A 187 -2.89 0.30 -0.29
C ASP A 187 -1.66 -0.21 -1.05
N TYR A 188 -1.09 -1.35 -0.67
CA TYR A 188 0.01 -1.97 -1.42
C TYR A 188 -0.45 -2.48 -2.79
N PHE A 189 -1.64 -3.07 -2.87
CA PHE A 189 -2.22 -3.46 -4.15
C PHE A 189 -2.31 -2.28 -5.11
N ARG A 190 -2.83 -1.13 -4.64
CA ARG A 190 -2.95 0.07 -5.47
C ARG A 190 -1.59 0.60 -5.92
N GLN A 191 -0.58 0.62 -5.04
CA GLN A 191 0.77 1.06 -5.40
C GLN A 191 1.38 0.20 -6.51
N LEU A 192 1.24 -1.13 -6.42
CA LEU A 192 1.71 -2.06 -7.44
C LEU A 192 0.92 -1.95 -8.75
N TYR A 193 -0.39 -1.72 -8.65
CA TYR A 193 -1.27 -1.53 -9.80
C TYR A 193 -0.93 -0.24 -10.56
N ASP A 194 -0.74 0.86 -9.83
CA ASP A 194 -0.35 2.16 -10.42
C ASP A 194 1.06 2.11 -11.03
N ALA A 195 1.94 1.26 -10.50
CA ALA A 195 3.27 0.99 -11.04
C ALA A 195 3.25 0.02 -12.24
N GLN A 196 2.09 -0.53 -12.62
CA GLN A 196 1.93 -1.52 -13.70
C GLN A 196 2.71 -2.82 -13.45
N GLU A 197 2.88 -3.20 -12.19
CA GLU A 197 3.55 -4.43 -11.75
C GLU A 197 2.56 -5.62 -11.69
N ASP A 198 1.81 -5.82 -12.79
CA ASP A 198 0.62 -6.69 -12.82
C ASP A 198 0.91 -8.15 -12.45
N ASP A 199 2.03 -8.73 -12.91
CA ASP A 199 2.37 -10.13 -12.61
C ASP A 199 2.74 -10.31 -11.14
N VAL A 200 3.51 -9.38 -10.58
CA VAL A 200 3.90 -9.37 -9.18
C VAL A 200 2.67 -9.16 -8.30
N ASN A 201 1.80 -8.23 -8.70
CA ASN A 201 0.55 -7.94 -8.01
C ASN A 201 -0.44 -9.12 -8.08
N MET A 202 -0.53 -9.82 -9.21
CA MET A 202 -1.34 -11.05 -9.31
C MET A 202 -0.86 -12.13 -8.34
N SER A 203 0.46 -12.33 -8.23
CA SER A 203 1.06 -13.28 -7.28
C SER A 203 0.73 -12.94 -5.82
N PHE A 204 0.68 -11.64 -5.48
CA PHE A 204 0.21 -11.15 -4.19
C PHE A 204 -1.27 -11.47 -3.96
N VAL A 205 -2.15 -11.08 -4.89
CA VAL A 205 -3.60 -11.29 -4.81
C VAL A 205 -3.93 -12.77 -4.69
N ASP A 206 -3.30 -13.63 -5.47
CA ASP A 206 -3.50 -15.08 -5.42
C ASP A 206 -3.11 -15.65 -4.05
N HIS A 207 -2.03 -15.13 -3.43
CA HIS A 207 -1.63 -15.57 -2.09
C HIS A 207 -2.62 -15.15 -1.01
N VAL A 208 -3.21 -13.94 -1.11
CA VAL A 208 -4.31 -13.53 -0.23
C VAL A 208 -5.49 -14.47 -0.39
N LEU A 209 -5.93 -14.73 -1.62
CA LEU A 209 -7.11 -15.55 -1.87
C LEU A 209 -6.90 -17.04 -1.55
N LYS A 210 -5.67 -17.52 -1.55
CA LYS A 210 -5.33 -18.86 -1.06
C LYS A 210 -5.63 -19.00 0.44
N ASN A 211 -5.32 -17.97 1.23
CA ASN A 211 -5.49 -17.97 2.67
C ASN A 211 -6.87 -17.45 3.11
N TYR A 212 -7.43 -16.52 2.34
CA TYR A 212 -8.70 -15.83 2.58
C TYR A 212 -9.59 -15.85 1.33
N PRO A 213 -10.13 -17.03 0.94
CA PRO A 213 -10.79 -17.24 -0.36
C PRO A 213 -12.11 -16.46 -0.53
N LYS A 214 -12.66 -15.92 0.56
CA LYS A 214 -13.90 -15.13 0.55
C LYS A 214 -13.65 -13.63 0.75
N ASN A 215 -12.39 -13.18 0.68
CA ASN A 215 -12.10 -11.75 0.79
C ASN A 215 -12.60 -11.01 -0.44
N ILE A 216 -13.68 -10.25 -0.27
CA ILE A 216 -14.39 -9.57 -1.37
C ILE A 216 -13.52 -8.54 -2.09
N TYR A 217 -12.66 -7.84 -1.34
CA TYR A 217 -11.76 -6.83 -1.92
C TYR A 217 -10.74 -7.46 -2.85
N PHE A 218 -10.12 -8.57 -2.44
CA PHE A 218 -9.11 -9.26 -3.25
C PHE A 218 -9.70 -10.09 -4.39
N LEU A 219 -10.95 -10.56 -4.28
CA LEU A 219 -11.67 -11.10 -5.44
C LEU A 219 -11.90 -10.02 -6.49
N ASN A 220 -12.30 -8.80 -6.09
CA ASN A 220 -12.45 -7.68 -7.02
C ASN A 220 -11.11 -7.29 -7.66
N ASN A 221 -10.04 -7.23 -6.88
CA ASN A 221 -8.70 -6.93 -7.36
C ASN A 221 -8.22 -7.97 -8.39
N LYS A 222 -8.47 -9.26 -8.14
CA LYS A 222 -8.17 -10.33 -9.09
C LYS A 222 -8.90 -10.14 -10.42
N ALA A 223 -10.19 -9.83 -10.36
CA ALA A 223 -10.97 -9.58 -11.57
C ALA A 223 -10.46 -8.36 -12.35
N ALA A 224 -10.05 -7.30 -11.66
CA ALA A 224 -9.44 -6.12 -12.28
C ALA A 224 -8.13 -6.46 -13.00
N LEU A 225 -7.21 -7.17 -12.36
CA LEU A 225 -5.94 -7.60 -12.97
C LEU A 225 -6.17 -8.51 -14.18
N LEU A 226 -7.07 -9.48 -14.08
CA LEU A 226 -7.44 -10.35 -15.21
C LEU A 226 -8.02 -9.54 -16.38
N SER A 227 -8.82 -8.53 -16.09
CA SER A 227 -9.40 -7.65 -17.12
C SER A 227 -8.32 -6.83 -17.84
N VAL A 228 -7.35 -6.28 -17.10
CA VAL A 228 -6.19 -5.55 -17.67
C VAL A 228 -5.36 -6.47 -18.57
N LYS A 229 -5.17 -7.74 -18.16
CA LYS A 229 -4.46 -8.76 -18.95
C LYS A 229 -5.27 -9.27 -20.16
N GLY A 230 -6.51 -8.83 -20.33
CA GLY A 230 -7.40 -9.28 -21.41
C GLY A 230 -8.08 -10.63 -21.14
N GLU A 231 -7.91 -11.21 -19.97
CA GLU A 231 -8.46 -12.49 -19.54
C GLU A 231 -9.93 -12.35 -19.07
N LYS A 232 -10.75 -11.71 -19.91
CA LYS A 232 -12.13 -11.28 -19.58
C LYS A 232 -13.06 -12.41 -19.12
N GLN A 233 -12.90 -13.61 -19.66
CA GLN A 233 -13.71 -14.78 -19.25
C GLN A 233 -13.38 -15.22 -17.82
N GLU A 234 -12.10 -15.24 -17.47
CA GLU A 234 -11.67 -15.58 -16.11
C GLU A 234 -12.05 -14.47 -15.11
N ALA A 235 -11.91 -13.19 -15.51
CA ALA A 235 -12.38 -12.05 -14.72
C ALA A 235 -13.88 -12.18 -14.41
N LEU A 236 -14.71 -12.53 -15.42
CA LEU A 236 -16.15 -12.73 -15.23
C LEU A 236 -16.45 -13.87 -14.25
N LYS A 237 -15.71 -14.98 -14.30
CA LYS A 237 -15.87 -16.08 -13.33
C LYS A 237 -15.60 -15.63 -11.90
N VAL A 238 -14.52 -14.86 -11.71
CA VAL A 238 -14.17 -14.32 -10.38
C VAL A 238 -15.24 -13.33 -9.88
N LEU A 239 -15.77 -12.47 -10.76
CA LEU A 239 -16.85 -11.55 -10.39
C LEU A 239 -18.16 -12.29 -10.06
N LEU A 240 -18.48 -13.37 -10.74
CA LEU A 240 -19.64 -14.19 -10.41
C LEU A 240 -19.47 -14.90 -9.05
N GLN A 241 -18.25 -15.31 -8.68
CA GLN A 241 -17.94 -15.79 -7.33
C GLN A 241 -18.11 -14.67 -6.30
N LEU A 242 -17.60 -13.47 -6.58
CA LEU A 242 -17.74 -12.29 -5.72
C LEU A 242 -19.22 -11.92 -5.53
N TYR A 243 -20.02 -11.97 -6.59
CA TYR A 243 -21.46 -11.70 -6.54
C TYR A 243 -22.21 -12.63 -5.57
N GLN A 244 -21.78 -13.89 -5.40
CA GLN A 244 -22.40 -14.79 -4.40
C GLN A 244 -22.13 -14.32 -2.96
N LEU A 245 -21.10 -13.53 -2.73
CA LEU A 245 -20.71 -13.00 -1.41
C LEU A 245 -21.27 -11.59 -1.17
N ALA A 246 -21.46 -10.81 -2.22
CA ALA A 246 -21.91 -9.42 -2.19
C ALA A 246 -22.92 -9.15 -3.32
N PRO A 247 -24.14 -9.76 -3.27
CA PRO A 247 -25.12 -9.65 -4.35
C PRO A 247 -25.73 -8.25 -4.52
N ASP A 248 -25.65 -7.43 -3.49
CA ASP A 248 -26.21 -6.06 -3.46
C ASP A 248 -25.15 -5.00 -3.77
N ASP A 249 -23.92 -5.37 -4.13
CA ASP A 249 -22.88 -4.43 -4.54
C ASP A 249 -23.08 -4.03 -6.01
N ASP A 250 -23.59 -2.82 -6.22
CA ASP A 250 -23.88 -2.30 -7.56
C ASP A 250 -22.63 -2.24 -8.46
N ILE A 251 -21.42 -2.06 -7.90
CA ILE A 251 -20.18 -2.05 -8.67
C ILE A 251 -19.87 -3.46 -9.19
N VAL A 252 -20.01 -4.46 -8.35
CA VAL A 252 -19.84 -5.86 -8.75
C VAL A 252 -20.85 -6.25 -9.85
N VAL A 253 -22.11 -5.85 -9.68
CA VAL A 253 -23.18 -6.10 -10.64
C VAL A 253 -22.90 -5.41 -11.97
N ALA A 254 -22.42 -4.16 -11.95
CA ALA A 254 -22.04 -3.40 -13.15
C ALA A 254 -20.86 -4.04 -13.87
N ASN A 255 -19.82 -4.43 -13.16
CA ASN A 255 -18.66 -5.10 -13.74
C ASN A 255 -19.05 -6.44 -14.41
N ILE A 256 -19.97 -7.23 -13.81
CA ILE A 256 -20.48 -8.46 -14.43
C ILE A 256 -21.27 -8.14 -15.70
N ALA A 257 -22.13 -7.13 -15.68
CA ALA A 257 -22.91 -6.73 -16.84
C ALA A 257 -22.00 -6.33 -18.02
N THR A 258 -21.02 -5.49 -17.75
CA THR A 258 -20.04 -5.00 -18.72
C THR A 258 -19.20 -6.14 -19.29
N LEU A 259 -18.58 -6.96 -18.44
CA LEU A 259 -17.77 -8.10 -18.90
C LEU A 259 -18.61 -9.17 -19.62
N SER A 260 -19.86 -9.39 -19.21
CA SER A 260 -20.76 -10.29 -19.94
C SER A 260 -21.05 -9.79 -21.35
N LYS A 261 -21.24 -8.46 -21.52
CA LYS A 261 -21.40 -7.83 -22.82
C LYS A 261 -20.12 -7.99 -23.67
N GLU A 262 -18.96 -7.66 -23.11
CA GLU A 262 -17.68 -7.75 -23.80
C GLU A 262 -17.27 -9.18 -24.19
N THR A 263 -17.70 -10.16 -23.43
CA THR A 263 -17.48 -11.60 -23.72
C THR A 263 -18.57 -12.23 -24.60
N GLY A 264 -19.51 -11.39 -25.10
CA GLY A 264 -20.57 -11.81 -26.03
C GLY A 264 -21.79 -12.44 -25.38
N ASN A 265 -21.87 -12.55 -24.06
CA ASN A 265 -23.04 -13.10 -23.34
C ASN A 265 -24.10 -12.00 -23.14
N LYS A 266 -24.76 -11.61 -24.23
CA LYS A 266 -25.78 -10.54 -24.23
C LYS A 266 -26.95 -10.82 -23.27
N LYS A 267 -27.34 -12.10 -23.09
CA LYS A 267 -28.43 -12.48 -22.19
C LYS A 267 -28.04 -12.16 -20.74
N GLN A 268 -26.88 -12.62 -20.30
CA GLN A 268 -26.38 -12.37 -18.95
C GLN A 268 -26.17 -10.88 -18.72
N ALA A 269 -25.56 -10.16 -19.68
CA ALA A 269 -25.38 -8.70 -19.59
C ALA A 269 -26.73 -8.00 -19.32
N ALA A 270 -27.78 -8.31 -20.11
CA ALA A 270 -29.11 -7.72 -19.93
C ALA A 270 -29.75 -8.08 -18.58
N GLU A 271 -29.54 -9.29 -18.06
CA GLU A 271 -30.01 -9.70 -16.73
C GLU A 271 -29.36 -8.86 -15.62
N PHE A 272 -28.06 -8.63 -15.69
CA PHE A 272 -27.34 -7.84 -14.69
C PHE A 272 -27.62 -6.33 -14.83
N TYR A 273 -27.69 -5.77 -16.03
CA TYR A 273 -28.13 -4.38 -16.22
C TYR A 273 -29.55 -4.12 -15.68
N LYS A 274 -30.48 -5.06 -15.81
CA LYS A 274 -31.83 -4.92 -15.20
C LYS A 274 -31.80 -4.77 -13.68
N LYS A 275 -30.87 -5.43 -12.99
CA LYS A 275 -30.70 -5.28 -11.53
C LYS A 275 -30.30 -3.85 -11.19
N LEU A 276 -29.44 -3.21 -11.99
CA LEU A 276 -28.91 -1.86 -11.78
C LEU A 276 -29.92 -0.75 -12.04
N LEU A 277 -31.07 -1.02 -12.65
CA LEU A 277 -32.14 -0.03 -12.77
C LEU A 277 -32.69 0.46 -11.42
N LYS A 278 -32.41 -0.29 -10.33
CA LYS A 278 -32.79 0.06 -8.97
C LYS A 278 -31.63 0.67 -8.17
N SER A 279 -30.47 0.84 -8.76
CA SER A 279 -29.31 1.43 -8.09
C SER A 279 -29.59 2.82 -7.57
N THR A 280 -29.12 3.11 -6.36
CA THR A 280 -29.13 4.46 -5.80
C THR A 280 -28.08 5.36 -6.46
N ASN A 281 -27.06 4.77 -7.07
CA ASN A 281 -26.06 5.48 -7.84
C ASN A 281 -26.64 5.86 -9.21
N GLU A 282 -26.74 7.17 -9.48
CA GLU A 282 -27.36 7.70 -10.67
C GLU A 282 -26.58 7.35 -11.95
N ASP A 283 -25.26 7.39 -11.90
CA ASP A 283 -24.41 7.08 -13.04
C ASP A 283 -24.56 5.61 -13.46
N ILE A 284 -24.50 4.70 -12.52
CA ILE A 284 -24.70 3.25 -12.74
C ILE A 284 -26.11 2.97 -13.29
N ARG A 285 -27.12 3.64 -12.73
CA ARG A 285 -28.50 3.48 -13.20
C ARG A 285 -28.70 3.99 -14.62
N ASN A 286 -28.10 5.14 -14.95
CA ASN A 286 -28.19 5.74 -16.30
C ASN A 286 -27.45 4.89 -17.34
N GLU A 287 -26.28 4.35 -17.02
CA GLU A 287 -25.58 3.38 -17.86
C GLU A 287 -26.46 2.16 -18.13
N ALA A 288 -27.08 1.60 -17.10
CA ALA A 288 -27.97 0.45 -17.26
C ALA A 288 -29.18 0.76 -18.16
N LYS A 289 -29.81 1.94 -18.02
CA LYS A 289 -30.88 2.37 -18.92
C LYS A 289 -30.41 2.46 -20.36
N HIS A 290 -29.27 3.11 -20.60
CA HIS A 290 -28.67 3.23 -21.92
C HIS A 290 -28.43 1.87 -22.56
N GLU A 291 -27.80 0.94 -21.84
CA GLU A 291 -27.46 -0.40 -22.31
C GLU A 291 -28.70 -1.29 -22.60
N LEU A 292 -29.81 -1.06 -21.91
CA LEU A 292 -31.09 -1.74 -22.12
C LEU A 292 -32.01 -1.04 -23.14
N GLY A 293 -31.63 0.15 -23.63
CA GLY A 293 -32.47 0.95 -24.52
C GLY A 293 -33.75 1.48 -23.85
N VAL A 294 -33.74 1.62 -22.51
CA VAL A 294 -34.87 2.19 -21.77
C VAL A 294 -34.82 3.72 -21.89
N LYS A 295 -35.87 4.33 -22.41
CA LYS A 295 -36.03 5.78 -22.44
C LYS A 295 -36.56 6.24 -21.07
N ASP A 296 -36.18 7.45 -20.64
CA ASP A 296 -36.70 8.10 -19.43
C ASP A 296 -38.21 8.37 -19.53
#